data_109ea5fe9365b0b72185b5ac8f95fc3d
#
_entry.id   109ea5fe9365b0b72185b5ac8f95fc3d
#
_cell.length_a   1.000
_cell.length_b   1.000
_cell.length_c   1.000
_cell.angle_alpha   90.00
_cell.angle_beta   90.00
_cell.angle_gamma   90.00
#
_symmetry.space_group_name_H-M   'P 1'
#
loop_
_entity.id
_entity.type
_entity.pdbx_description
1 polymer ?
#
loop_
_entity_poly.entity_id
_entity_poly.type
_entity_poly.pdbx_seq_one_letter_code
_entity_poly.pdbx_strand_id
1 'polypeptide(L)'
;MRQRVITGILFALGIAAFIIPSLWYPIFTVAMAVIVGAVAVYELIKALRSGGFKPSCGLIVGGTLTALVIFILTWAFGLTVEASLALYLLIIGSYCLACGILIPVVRPDDESALRNGLISGGIVFYVSFPLYCLCTGMALIGNGWYYMLIGLCASWISDVFAYFSGVTLGKRKIVPHISPKKTWEGCIGGAVGCALAVMIYSVLVIKRVDSLNI
;
A
#
# COMPACT_ATOMS: atom_id res chain seq x y z
N MET A 1 -21.89 -1.99 -17.55
CA MET A 1 -21.64 -0.70 -16.84
C MET A 1 -22.24 -0.69 -15.43
N ARG A 2 -23.51 -1.02 -15.24
CA ARG A 2 -24.19 -0.98 -13.94
C ARG A 2 -23.46 -1.71 -12.79
N GLN A 3 -22.99 -2.93 -13.02
CA GLN A 3 -22.25 -3.71 -11.99
C GLN A 3 -20.94 -3.05 -11.55
N ARG A 4 -20.18 -2.43 -12.47
CA ARG A 4 -18.93 -1.74 -12.13
C ARG A 4 -19.16 -0.50 -11.29
N VAL A 5 -20.25 0.23 -11.54
CA VAL A 5 -20.63 1.40 -10.75
C VAL A 5 -21.06 0.96 -9.34
N ILE A 6 -21.89 -0.07 -9.24
CA ILE A 6 -22.35 -0.61 -7.95
C ILE A 6 -21.17 -1.10 -7.10
N THR A 7 -20.26 -1.91 -7.68
CA THR A 7 -19.06 -2.36 -6.96
C THR A 7 -18.15 -1.23 -6.56
N GLY A 8 -17.99 -0.19 -7.39
CA GLY A 8 -17.21 1.00 -7.04
C GLY A 8 -17.81 1.78 -5.87
N ILE A 9 -19.13 1.97 -5.87
CA ILE A 9 -19.84 2.63 -4.77
C ILE A 9 -19.73 1.81 -3.47
N LEU A 10 -19.96 0.51 -3.52
CA LEU A 10 -19.85 -0.37 -2.35
C LEU A 10 -18.40 -0.37 -1.78
N PHE A 11 -17.40 -0.37 -2.66
CA PHE A 11 -16.00 -0.27 -2.26
C PHE A 11 -15.69 1.08 -1.60
N ALA A 12 -16.15 2.18 -2.19
CA ALA A 12 -15.98 3.52 -1.62
C ALA A 12 -16.66 3.67 -0.26
N LEU A 13 -17.89 3.15 -0.12
CA LEU A 13 -18.62 3.12 1.15
C LEU A 13 -17.91 2.24 2.19
N GLY A 14 -17.38 1.08 1.79
CA GLY A 14 -16.59 0.21 2.65
C GLY A 14 -15.34 0.90 3.19
N ILE A 15 -14.59 1.60 2.35
CA ILE A 15 -13.42 2.37 2.79
C ILE A 15 -13.84 3.54 3.69
N ALA A 16 -14.88 4.28 3.31
CA ALA A 16 -15.36 5.41 4.10
C ALA A 16 -15.82 4.98 5.51
N ALA A 17 -16.40 3.79 5.65
CA ALA A 17 -16.82 3.22 6.94
C ALA A 17 -15.65 2.99 7.91
N PHE A 18 -14.41 2.85 7.43
CA PHE A 18 -13.23 2.78 8.27
C PHE A 18 -12.51 4.14 8.40
N ILE A 19 -12.39 4.89 7.31
CA ILE A 19 -11.69 6.17 7.32
C ILE A 19 -12.43 7.22 8.17
N ILE A 20 -13.75 7.31 8.07
CA ILE A 20 -14.51 8.33 8.81
C ILE A 20 -14.38 8.13 10.34
N PRO A 21 -14.60 6.93 10.91
CA PRO A 21 -14.38 6.73 12.34
C PRO A 21 -12.91 6.86 12.77
N SER A 22 -11.95 6.61 11.86
CA SER A 22 -10.53 6.74 12.16
C SER A 22 -10.10 8.17 12.47
N LEU A 23 -10.90 9.17 12.09
CA LEU A 23 -10.66 10.58 12.47
C LEU A 23 -10.71 10.79 13.99
N TRP A 24 -11.47 9.97 14.71
CA TRP A 24 -11.57 10.02 16.17
C TRP A 24 -10.82 8.88 16.86
N TYR A 25 -10.78 7.71 16.24
CA TYR A 25 -10.20 6.49 16.81
C TYR A 25 -9.28 5.78 15.81
N PRO A 26 -7.95 5.91 15.98
CA PRO A 26 -6.96 5.27 15.07
C PRO A 26 -7.12 3.75 14.91
N ILE A 27 -7.79 3.09 15.85
CA ILE A 27 -8.06 1.64 15.80
C ILE A 27 -8.79 1.21 14.53
N PHE A 28 -9.63 2.07 13.93
CA PHE A 28 -10.33 1.77 12.69
C PHE A 28 -9.37 1.70 11.49
N THR A 29 -8.31 2.54 11.49
CA THR A 29 -7.24 2.43 10.47
C THR A 29 -6.49 1.12 10.61
N VAL A 30 -6.18 0.71 11.84
CA VAL A 30 -5.53 -0.57 12.12
C VAL A 30 -6.41 -1.74 11.65
N ALA A 31 -7.69 -1.72 11.96
CA ALA A 31 -8.64 -2.74 11.52
C ALA A 31 -8.71 -2.83 9.99
N MET A 32 -8.77 -1.69 9.31
CA MET A 32 -8.73 -1.61 7.85
C MET A 32 -7.41 -2.19 7.30
N ALA A 33 -6.28 -1.80 7.88
CA ALA A 33 -4.96 -2.29 7.47
C ALA A 33 -4.83 -3.81 7.62
N VAL A 34 -5.38 -4.39 8.70
CA VAL A 34 -5.40 -5.84 8.91
C VAL A 34 -6.22 -6.54 7.85
N ILE A 35 -7.43 -6.05 7.55
CA ILE A 35 -8.31 -6.64 6.54
C ILE A 35 -7.68 -6.55 5.15
N VAL A 36 -7.23 -5.36 4.75
CA VAL A 36 -6.60 -5.13 3.44
C VAL A 36 -5.30 -5.94 3.32
N GLY A 37 -4.48 -5.97 4.37
CA GLY A 37 -3.25 -6.74 4.41
C GLY A 37 -3.50 -8.24 4.27
N ALA A 38 -4.49 -8.79 4.97
CA ALA A 38 -4.84 -10.21 4.88
C ALA A 38 -5.30 -10.60 3.47
N VAL A 39 -6.16 -9.78 2.85
CA VAL A 39 -6.62 -9.98 1.47
C VAL A 39 -5.44 -9.88 0.49
N ALA A 40 -4.59 -8.85 0.63
CA ALA A 40 -3.44 -8.65 -0.24
C ALA A 40 -2.44 -9.82 -0.16
N VAL A 41 -2.12 -10.29 1.05
CA VAL A 41 -1.25 -11.46 1.26
C VAL A 41 -1.86 -12.71 0.62
N TYR A 42 -3.14 -12.96 0.83
CA TYR A 42 -3.84 -14.11 0.25
C TYR A 42 -3.77 -14.10 -1.28
N GLU A 43 -4.13 -12.98 -1.91
CA GLU A 43 -4.16 -12.84 -3.38
C GLU A 43 -2.74 -12.95 -3.97
N LEU A 44 -1.73 -12.34 -3.34
CA LEU A 44 -0.34 -12.44 -3.80
C LEU A 44 0.21 -13.86 -3.70
N ILE A 45 -0.05 -14.57 -2.60
CA ILE A 45 0.36 -15.97 -2.45
C ILE A 45 -0.31 -16.83 -3.52
N LYS A 46 -1.61 -16.64 -3.74
CA LYS A 46 -2.37 -17.36 -4.76
C LYS A 46 -1.82 -17.10 -6.17
N ALA A 47 -1.59 -15.84 -6.51
CA ALA A 47 -1.05 -15.44 -7.82
C ALA A 47 0.35 -16.03 -8.06
N LEU A 48 1.23 -16.00 -7.06
CA LEU A 48 2.58 -16.58 -7.18
C LEU A 48 2.56 -18.10 -7.31
N ARG A 49 1.69 -18.77 -6.56
CA ARG A 49 1.53 -20.22 -6.69
C ARG A 49 1.03 -20.64 -8.06
N SER A 50 0.12 -19.89 -8.66
CA SER A 50 -0.34 -20.12 -10.04
C SER A 50 0.77 -19.89 -11.06
N GLY A 51 1.74 -19.02 -10.76
CA GLY A 51 2.96 -18.80 -11.55
C GLY A 51 4.09 -19.81 -11.31
N GLY A 52 3.85 -20.87 -10.53
CA GLY A 52 4.85 -21.91 -10.25
C GLY A 52 5.86 -21.58 -9.13
N PHE A 53 5.67 -20.46 -8.42
CA PHE A 53 6.48 -20.12 -7.26
C PHE A 53 5.98 -20.81 -5.98
N LYS A 54 6.86 -21.04 -5.02
CA LYS A 54 6.55 -21.68 -3.74
C LYS A 54 6.86 -20.77 -2.56
N PRO A 55 6.15 -19.61 -2.42
CA PRO A 55 6.39 -18.71 -1.31
C PRO A 55 6.05 -19.38 0.03
N SER A 56 6.79 -19.03 1.09
CA SER A 56 6.55 -19.56 2.44
C SER A 56 5.43 -18.76 3.11
N CYS A 57 4.22 -19.32 3.17
CA CYS A 57 3.07 -18.67 3.79
C CYS A 57 3.31 -18.33 5.27
N GLY A 58 3.93 -19.21 6.02
CA GLY A 58 4.21 -18.99 7.45
C GLY A 58 5.12 -17.78 7.67
N LEU A 59 6.18 -17.64 6.86
CA LEU A 59 7.07 -16.48 6.95
C LEU A 59 6.35 -15.17 6.48
N ILE A 60 5.55 -15.23 5.44
CA ILE A 60 4.83 -14.03 4.98
C ILE A 60 3.84 -13.55 6.05
N VAL A 61 3.03 -14.45 6.60
CA VAL A 61 2.06 -14.10 7.66
C VAL A 61 2.81 -13.65 8.92
N GLY A 62 3.85 -14.37 9.33
CA GLY A 62 4.68 -13.99 10.50
C GLY A 62 5.28 -12.61 10.36
N GLY A 63 5.86 -12.29 9.21
CA GLY A 63 6.45 -10.96 8.95
C GLY A 63 5.42 -9.82 8.91
N THR A 64 4.25 -10.05 8.32
CA THR A 64 3.18 -9.04 8.30
C THR A 64 2.59 -8.80 9.70
N LEU A 65 2.46 -9.85 10.51
CA LEU A 65 2.06 -9.73 11.92
C LEU A 65 3.14 -9.02 12.76
N THR A 66 4.42 -9.27 12.51
CA THR A 66 5.52 -8.56 13.17
C THR A 66 5.45 -7.06 12.88
N ALA A 67 5.18 -6.67 11.65
CA ALA A 67 5.00 -5.26 11.30
C ALA A 67 3.82 -4.59 12.07
N LEU A 68 2.72 -5.30 12.23
CA LEU A 68 1.58 -4.84 13.02
C LEU A 68 1.94 -4.69 14.51
N VAL A 69 2.67 -5.65 15.06
CA VAL A 69 3.14 -5.59 16.47
C VAL A 69 4.09 -4.40 16.66
N ILE A 70 5.02 -4.15 15.74
CA ILE A 70 5.91 -2.98 15.80
C ILE A 70 5.08 -1.69 15.84
N PHE A 71 4.07 -1.56 14.97
CA PHE A 71 3.20 -0.39 14.97
C PHE A 71 2.49 -0.21 16.31
N ILE A 72 1.87 -1.27 16.85
CA ILE A 72 1.14 -1.21 18.12
C ILE A 72 2.08 -0.80 19.28
N LEU A 73 3.29 -1.37 19.32
CA LEU A 73 4.28 -1.03 20.35
C LEU A 73 4.75 0.42 20.22
N THR A 74 5.10 0.87 19.01
CA THR A 74 5.56 2.26 18.79
C THR A 74 4.47 3.28 19.14
N TRP A 75 3.21 2.97 18.85
CA TRP A 75 2.07 3.79 19.22
C TRP A 75 1.84 3.78 20.73
N ALA A 76 1.86 2.61 21.37
CA ALA A 76 1.64 2.47 22.82
C ALA A 76 2.73 3.18 23.66
N PHE A 77 3.98 3.15 23.20
CA PHE A 77 5.11 3.83 23.87
C PHE A 77 5.28 5.31 23.46
N GLY A 78 4.43 5.83 22.55
CA GLY A 78 4.48 7.22 22.12
C GLY A 78 5.78 7.60 21.41
N LEU A 79 6.35 6.69 20.61
CA LEU A 79 7.56 6.96 19.86
C LEU A 79 7.32 8.00 18.76
N THR A 80 8.37 8.75 18.42
CA THR A 80 8.32 9.67 17.27
C THR A 80 8.19 8.90 15.96
N VAL A 81 7.72 9.57 14.91
CA VAL A 81 7.54 8.96 13.57
C VAL A 81 8.87 8.41 13.05
N GLU A 82 9.96 9.17 13.24
CA GLU A 82 11.31 8.79 12.79
C GLU A 82 11.80 7.52 13.51
N ALA A 83 11.64 7.47 14.84
CA ALA A 83 12.03 6.31 15.64
C ALA A 83 11.19 5.08 15.28
N SER A 84 9.90 5.27 15.09
CA SER A 84 8.96 4.23 14.67
C SER A 84 9.35 3.66 13.30
N LEU A 85 9.62 4.52 12.32
CA LEU A 85 10.04 4.10 10.99
C LEU A 85 11.42 3.42 11.00
N ALA A 86 12.36 3.93 11.78
CA ALA A 86 13.69 3.32 11.91
C ALA A 86 13.60 1.89 12.48
N LEU A 87 12.81 1.69 13.53
CA LEU A 87 12.54 0.37 14.11
C LEU A 87 11.88 -0.58 13.10
N TYR A 88 10.88 -0.10 12.38
CA TYR A 88 10.23 -0.87 11.32
C TYR A 88 11.25 -1.32 10.27
N LEU A 89 12.03 -0.41 9.71
CA LEU A 89 13.00 -0.72 8.66
C LEU A 89 14.08 -1.68 9.15
N LEU A 90 14.55 -1.50 10.40
CA LEU A 90 15.55 -2.38 11.01
C LEU A 90 15.01 -3.81 11.18
N ILE A 91 13.84 -3.96 11.78
CA ILE A 91 13.29 -5.28 12.13
C ILE A 91 12.76 -5.97 10.87
N ILE A 92 11.95 -5.31 10.05
CA ILE A 92 11.39 -5.91 8.84
C ILE A 92 12.46 -6.09 7.76
N GLY A 93 13.41 -5.17 7.64
CA GLY A 93 14.55 -5.33 6.74
C GLY A 93 15.39 -6.57 7.09
N SER A 94 15.75 -6.73 8.38
CA SER A 94 16.46 -7.94 8.84
C SER A 94 15.62 -9.21 8.67
N TYR A 95 14.31 -9.14 8.89
CA TYR A 95 13.40 -10.25 8.64
C TYR A 95 13.38 -10.69 7.17
N CYS A 96 13.32 -9.72 6.25
CA CYS A 96 13.36 -10.00 4.82
C CYS A 96 14.68 -10.64 4.38
N LEU A 97 15.80 -10.18 4.91
CA LEU A 97 17.11 -10.82 4.69
C LEU A 97 17.15 -12.23 5.26
N ALA A 98 16.62 -12.42 6.48
CA ALA A 98 16.54 -13.73 7.11
C ALA A 98 15.70 -14.72 6.28
N CYS A 99 14.61 -14.28 5.65
CA CYS A 99 13.83 -15.12 4.72
C CYS A 99 14.67 -15.62 3.55
N GLY A 100 15.53 -14.78 2.98
CA GLY A 100 16.45 -15.15 1.91
C GLY A 100 17.49 -16.19 2.32
N ILE A 101 17.88 -16.22 3.59
CA ILE A 101 18.88 -17.15 4.14
C ILE A 101 18.23 -18.43 4.67
N LEU A 102 17.16 -18.30 5.46
CA LEU A 102 16.54 -19.44 6.16
C LEU A 102 15.92 -20.45 5.20
N ILE A 103 15.28 -20.01 4.11
CA ILE A 103 14.61 -20.95 3.19
C ILE A 103 15.63 -21.84 2.47
N PRO A 104 16.75 -21.35 1.91
CA PRO A 104 17.81 -22.20 1.38
C PRO A 104 18.46 -23.14 2.42
N VAL A 105 18.64 -22.66 3.65
CA VAL A 105 19.21 -23.49 4.72
C VAL A 105 18.29 -24.64 5.10
N VAL A 106 16.98 -24.39 5.17
CA VAL A 106 15.98 -25.43 5.52
C VAL A 106 15.69 -26.36 4.35
N ARG A 107 15.91 -25.91 3.11
CA ARG A 107 15.66 -26.69 1.88
C ARG A 107 16.87 -26.66 0.96
N PRO A 108 17.98 -27.27 1.35
CA PRO A 108 19.24 -27.21 0.57
C PRO A 108 19.15 -27.89 -0.80
N ASP A 109 18.25 -28.87 -0.96
CA ASP A 109 18.05 -29.61 -2.21
C ASP A 109 17.12 -28.88 -3.22
N ASP A 110 16.51 -27.74 -2.84
CA ASP A 110 15.62 -26.97 -3.71
C ASP A 110 16.41 -25.82 -4.37
N GLU A 111 16.80 -25.99 -5.64
CA GLU A 111 17.49 -24.97 -6.44
C GLU A 111 16.75 -23.63 -6.48
N SER A 112 15.44 -23.64 -6.25
CA SER A 112 14.60 -22.45 -6.21
C SER A 112 14.47 -21.82 -4.82
N ALA A 113 15.09 -22.37 -3.79
CA ALA A 113 14.92 -21.98 -2.40
C ALA A 113 15.28 -20.51 -2.16
N LEU A 114 16.42 -20.05 -2.66
CA LEU A 114 16.82 -18.65 -2.55
C LEU A 114 15.80 -17.70 -3.19
N ARG A 115 15.37 -18.02 -4.40
CA ARG A 115 14.35 -17.24 -5.11
C ARG A 115 13.03 -17.18 -4.33
N ASN A 116 12.55 -18.30 -3.80
CA ASN A 116 11.34 -18.37 -3.02
C ASN A 116 11.48 -17.66 -1.66
N GLY A 117 12.68 -17.64 -1.08
CA GLY A 117 13.02 -16.87 0.11
C GLY A 117 12.95 -15.38 -0.11
N LEU A 118 13.62 -14.89 -1.14
CA LEU A 118 13.61 -13.47 -1.51
C LEU A 118 12.20 -12.97 -1.89
N ILE A 119 11.43 -13.79 -2.62
CA ILE A 119 10.03 -13.48 -2.93
C ILE A 119 9.20 -13.39 -1.65
N SER A 120 9.37 -14.31 -0.70
CA SER A 120 8.62 -14.31 0.56
C SER A 120 8.93 -13.06 1.38
N GLY A 121 10.20 -12.68 1.54
CA GLY A 121 10.61 -11.43 2.18
C GLY A 121 10.11 -10.19 1.45
N GLY A 122 10.22 -10.19 0.11
CA GLY A 122 9.70 -9.12 -0.73
C GLY A 122 8.21 -8.86 -0.56
N ILE A 123 7.39 -9.92 -0.43
CA ILE A 123 5.94 -9.79 -0.16
C ILE A 123 5.70 -9.17 1.21
N VAL A 124 6.44 -9.60 2.25
CA VAL A 124 6.32 -9.02 3.58
C VAL A 124 6.53 -7.51 3.51
N PHE A 125 7.63 -7.06 2.92
CA PHE A 125 7.92 -5.65 2.79
C PHE A 125 6.88 -4.92 1.93
N TYR A 126 6.55 -5.46 0.76
CA TYR A 126 5.61 -4.86 -0.19
C TYR A 126 4.22 -4.63 0.39
N VAL A 127 3.70 -5.57 1.19
CA VAL A 127 2.38 -5.44 1.80
C VAL A 127 2.44 -4.64 3.09
N SER A 128 3.40 -4.91 3.97
CA SER A 128 3.40 -4.31 5.30
C SER A 128 3.86 -2.85 5.30
N PHE A 129 4.78 -2.44 4.42
CA PHE A 129 5.33 -1.07 4.42
C PHE A 129 4.27 0.00 4.15
N PRO A 130 3.44 -0.07 3.08
CA PRO A 130 2.38 0.92 2.85
C PRO A 130 1.34 0.96 3.98
N LEU A 131 0.97 -0.20 4.51
CA LEU A 131 0.00 -0.30 5.60
C LEU A 131 0.58 0.27 6.90
N TYR A 132 1.85 0.01 7.18
CA TYR A 132 2.57 0.58 8.31
C TYR A 132 2.63 2.11 8.21
N CYS A 133 3.00 2.66 7.05
CA CYS A 133 3.00 4.10 6.80
C CYS A 133 1.62 4.72 6.97
N LEU A 134 0.56 4.04 6.50
CA LEU A 134 -0.82 4.48 6.69
C LEU A 134 -1.19 4.56 8.18
N CYS A 135 -0.94 3.50 8.94
CA CYS A 135 -1.24 3.46 10.37
C CYS A 135 -0.43 4.50 11.16
N THR A 136 0.88 4.61 10.88
CA THR A 136 1.78 5.56 11.52
C THR A 136 1.38 7.01 11.21
N GLY A 137 1.07 7.30 9.95
CA GLY A 137 0.60 8.62 9.53
C GLY A 137 -0.69 9.04 10.21
N MET A 138 -1.64 8.10 10.38
CA MET A 138 -2.91 8.39 11.05
C MET A 138 -2.80 8.51 12.57
N ALA A 139 -1.90 7.74 13.21
CA ALA A 139 -1.84 7.64 14.66
C ALA A 139 -0.80 8.57 15.30
N LEU A 140 0.32 8.84 14.63
CA LEU A 140 1.47 9.56 15.21
C LEU A 140 1.65 10.98 14.65
N ILE A 141 1.04 11.32 13.53
CA ILE A 141 1.14 12.65 12.93
C ILE A 141 -0.12 13.44 13.32
N GLY A 142 0.05 14.57 13.99
CA GLY A 142 -1.04 15.53 14.19
C GLY A 142 -1.64 15.91 12.82
N ASN A 143 -2.95 15.85 12.69
CA ASN A 143 -3.61 16.07 11.40
C ASN A 143 -3.20 15.12 10.25
N GLY A 144 -2.58 13.97 10.58
CA GLY A 144 -2.04 13.00 9.60
C GLY A 144 -3.05 12.49 8.59
N TRP A 145 -4.33 12.49 8.93
CA TRP A 145 -5.38 12.07 8.03
C TRP A 145 -5.49 12.95 6.75
N TYR A 146 -5.19 14.24 6.84
CA TYR A 146 -5.15 15.11 5.66
C TYR A 146 -4.07 14.69 4.67
N TYR A 147 -2.89 14.30 5.18
CA TYR A 147 -1.79 13.81 4.36
C TYR A 147 -2.07 12.40 3.82
N MET A 148 -2.71 11.54 4.62
CA MET A 148 -3.06 10.18 4.21
C MET A 148 -4.13 10.15 3.12
N LEU A 149 -5.06 11.11 3.08
CA LEU A 149 -6.02 11.24 1.98
C LEU A 149 -5.32 11.39 0.63
N ILE A 150 -4.20 12.11 0.57
CA ILE A 150 -3.41 12.21 -0.66
C ILE A 150 -2.96 10.83 -1.11
N GLY A 151 -2.32 10.06 -0.20
CA GLY A 151 -1.81 8.73 -0.51
C GLY A 151 -2.89 7.76 -0.96
N LEU A 152 -4.06 7.79 -0.33
CA LEU A 152 -5.19 6.92 -0.68
C LEU A 152 -5.86 7.32 -2.00
N CYS A 153 -6.06 8.61 -2.23
CA CYS A 153 -6.79 9.08 -3.40
C CYS A 153 -5.92 9.26 -4.64
N ALA A 154 -4.61 9.43 -4.49
CA ALA A 154 -3.70 9.72 -5.60
C ALA A 154 -3.75 8.67 -6.71
N SER A 155 -3.81 7.38 -6.36
CA SER A 155 -3.92 6.28 -7.32
C SER A 155 -5.22 6.35 -8.12
N TRP A 156 -6.35 6.60 -7.46
CA TRP A 156 -7.66 6.71 -8.14
C TRP A 156 -7.73 7.95 -9.03
N ILE A 157 -7.21 9.06 -8.55
CA ILE A 157 -7.11 10.31 -9.34
C ILE A 157 -6.26 10.07 -10.58
N SER A 158 -5.09 9.45 -10.41
CA SER A 158 -4.20 9.09 -11.53
C SER A 158 -4.89 8.18 -12.55
N ASP A 159 -5.62 7.15 -12.11
CA ASP A 159 -6.34 6.24 -13.00
C ASP A 159 -7.46 6.95 -13.78
N VAL A 160 -8.20 7.86 -13.14
CA VAL A 160 -9.23 8.65 -13.80
C VAL A 160 -8.63 9.54 -14.88
N PHE A 161 -7.59 10.31 -14.55
CA PHE A 161 -6.92 11.17 -15.54
C PHE A 161 -6.24 10.37 -16.64
N ALA A 162 -5.62 9.22 -16.31
CA ALA A 162 -5.02 8.32 -17.29
C ALA A 162 -6.06 7.74 -18.26
N TYR A 163 -7.23 7.39 -17.75
CA TYR A 163 -8.33 6.91 -18.59
C TYR A 163 -8.81 7.99 -19.56
N PHE A 164 -9.14 9.20 -19.06
CA PHE A 164 -9.66 10.27 -19.91
C PHE A 164 -8.62 10.71 -20.94
N SER A 165 -7.38 10.97 -20.55
CA SER A 165 -6.32 11.37 -21.49
C SER A 165 -5.97 10.23 -22.48
N GLY A 166 -6.02 8.98 -22.03
CA GLY A 166 -5.81 7.83 -22.90
C GLY A 166 -6.91 7.64 -23.95
N VAL A 167 -8.18 7.92 -23.61
CA VAL A 167 -9.31 7.84 -24.53
C VAL A 167 -9.33 9.02 -25.51
N THR A 168 -9.03 10.23 -25.03
CA THR A 168 -9.14 11.46 -25.85
C THR A 168 -7.89 11.73 -26.70
N LEU A 169 -6.70 11.51 -26.14
CA LEU A 169 -5.43 11.87 -26.74
C LEU A 169 -4.56 10.66 -27.13
N GLY A 170 -4.94 9.46 -26.66
CA GLY A 170 -4.11 8.26 -26.80
C GLY A 170 -3.90 7.80 -28.22
N LYS A 171 -2.66 7.86 -28.68
CA LYS A 171 -2.23 7.39 -30.02
C LYS A 171 -1.22 6.25 -29.94
N ARG A 172 -0.27 6.31 -29.00
CA ARG A 172 0.84 5.36 -28.88
C ARG A 172 0.59 4.36 -27.75
N LYS A 173 0.53 3.07 -28.08
CA LYS A 173 0.38 1.99 -27.10
C LYS A 173 1.69 1.76 -26.34
N ILE A 174 1.63 1.50 -25.02
CA ILE A 174 2.80 1.22 -24.18
C ILE A 174 3.25 -0.23 -24.39
N VAL A 175 2.35 -1.17 -24.09
CA VAL A 175 2.62 -2.62 -24.15
C VAL A 175 1.42 -3.31 -24.81
N PRO A 176 1.35 -3.37 -26.15
CA PRO A 176 0.19 -3.90 -26.87
C PRO A 176 -0.17 -5.34 -26.49
N HIS A 177 0.86 -6.18 -26.26
CA HIS A 177 0.70 -7.60 -25.95
C HIS A 177 0.14 -7.88 -24.55
N ILE A 178 0.38 -6.98 -23.57
CA ILE A 178 -0.06 -7.16 -22.17
C ILE A 178 -1.33 -6.35 -21.91
N SER A 179 -1.36 -5.10 -22.38
CA SER A 179 -2.49 -4.20 -22.16
C SER A 179 -2.75 -3.34 -23.40
N PRO A 180 -3.61 -3.81 -24.33
CA PRO A 180 -3.85 -3.14 -25.61
C PRO A 180 -4.56 -1.78 -25.48
N LYS A 181 -5.09 -1.46 -24.29
CA LYS A 181 -5.81 -0.19 -24.04
C LYS A 181 -4.91 0.89 -23.43
N LYS A 182 -3.73 0.56 -22.87
CA LYS A 182 -2.85 1.54 -22.21
C LYS A 182 -2.02 2.31 -23.25
N THR A 183 -1.99 3.65 -23.11
CA THR A 183 -1.29 4.58 -23.99
C THR A 183 -0.29 5.44 -23.21
N TRP A 184 0.77 5.91 -23.87
CA TRP A 184 1.75 6.83 -23.30
C TRP A 184 1.11 8.15 -22.89
N GLU A 185 0.23 8.68 -23.74
CA GLU A 185 -0.51 9.91 -23.46
C GLU A 185 -1.40 9.77 -22.22
N GLY A 186 -2.00 8.58 -22.06
CA GLY A 186 -2.74 8.24 -20.84
C GLY A 186 -1.85 8.23 -19.61
N CYS A 187 -0.66 7.62 -19.65
CA CYS A 187 0.27 7.63 -18.53
C CYS A 187 0.72 9.03 -18.13
N ILE A 188 1.09 9.84 -19.10
CA ILE A 188 1.51 11.24 -18.85
C ILE A 188 0.35 12.05 -18.28
N GLY A 189 -0.85 11.91 -18.88
CA GLY A 189 -2.06 12.57 -18.40
C GLY A 189 -2.44 12.18 -16.98
N GLY A 190 -2.29 10.90 -16.62
CA GLY A 190 -2.49 10.42 -15.26
C GLY A 190 -1.51 11.05 -14.26
N ALA A 191 -0.22 11.07 -14.62
CA ALA A 191 0.83 11.66 -13.77
C ALA A 191 0.62 13.17 -13.58
N VAL A 192 0.40 13.91 -14.67
CA VAL A 192 0.19 15.36 -14.62
C VAL A 192 -1.11 15.70 -13.88
N GLY A 193 -2.21 15.01 -14.19
CA GLY A 193 -3.50 15.23 -13.53
C GLY A 193 -3.45 14.94 -12.04
N CYS A 194 -2.78 13.88 -11.63
CA CYS A 194 -2.57 13.56 -10.22
C CYS A 194 -1.72 14.63 -9.53
N ALA A 195 -0.60 15.05 -10.14
CA ALA A 195 0.26 16.10 -9.58
C ALA A 195 -0.49 17.42 -9.38
N LEU A 196 -1.29 17.84 -10.37
CA LEU A 196 -2.12 19.04 -10.27
C LEU A 196 -3.18 18.92 -9.16
N ALA A 197 -3.86 17.79 -9.06
CA ALA A 197 -4.86 17.56 -8.02
C ALA A 197 -4.25 17.61 -6.61
N VAL A 198 -3.09 16.95 -6.41
CA VAL A 198 -2.35 16.97 -5.15
C VAL A 198 -1.86 18.39 -4.83
N MET A 199 -1.36 19.12 -5.82
CA MET A 199 -0.92 20.51 -5.62
C MET A 199 -2.09 21.41 -5.20
N ILE A 200 -3.25 21.32 -5.86
CA ILE A 200 -4.45 22.08 -5.51
C ILE A 200 -4.91 21.73 -4.09
N TYR A 201 -4.97 20.46 -3.75
CA TYR A 201 -5.33 20.01 -2.41
C TYR A 201 -4.34 20.54 -1.35
N SER A 202 -3.04 20.47 -1.61
CA SER A 202 -2.01 20.98 -0.70
C SER A 202 -2.15 22.49 -0.45
N VAL A 203 -2.43 23.27 -1.49
CA VAL A 203 -2.61 24.71 -1.34
C VAL A 203 -3.91 25.08 -0.63
N LEU A 204 -5.01 24.39 -0.94
CA LEU A 204 -6.34 24.74 -0.41
C LEU A 204 -6.61 24.18 0.99
N VAL A 205 -6.08 23.00 1.28
CA VAL A 205 -6.39 22.28 2.51
C VAL A 205 -5.20 22.26 3.46
N ILE A 206 -4.05 21.72 3.05
CA ILE A 206 -2.90 21.53 3.95
C ILE A 206 -2.37 22.85 4.48
N LYS A 207 -2.14 23.84 3.62
CA LYS A 207 -1.69 25.17 4.09
C LYS A 207 -2.63 25.82 5.10
N ARG A 208 -3.94 25.61 4.95
CA ARG A 208 -4.91 26.12 5.95
C ARG A 208 -4.83 25.37 7.26
N VAL A 209 -4.70 24.03 7.22
CA VAL A 209 -4.56 23.20 8.42
C VAL A 209 -3.30 23.58 9.18
N ASP A 210 -2.16 23.71 8.49
CA ASP A 210 -0.89 24.08 9.10
C ASP A 210 -0.93 25.52 9.66
N SER A 211 -1.64 26.44 9.00
CA SER A 211 -1.79 27.84 9.46
C SER A 211 -2.69 28.00 10.68
N LEU A 212 -3.61 27.08 10.89
CA LEU A 212 -4.54 27.10 12.03
C LEU A 212 -3.99 26.41 13.28
N ASN A 213 -2.81 25.77 13.22
CA ASN A 213 -2.23 24.99 14.31
C ASN A 213 -3.22 23.99 14.94
N ILE A 214 -4.12 23.42 14.11
CA ILE A 214 -5.16 22.48 14.54
C ILE A 214 -4.62 21.06 14.47
#